data_2dcade23fa54b268708d3167ddc09447
#
_entry.id   2dcade23fa54b268708d3167ddc09447
#
_cell.length_a   1.000
_cell.length_b   1.000
_cell.length_c   1.000
_cell.angle_alpha   90.00
_cell.angle_beta   90.00
_cell.angle_gamma   90.00
#
_symmetry.space_group_name_H-M   'P 1'
#
loop_
_entity.id
_entity.type
_entity.pdbx_description
1 polymer ?
#
loop_
_entity_poly.entity_id
_entity_poly.type
_entity_poly.pdbx_seq_one_letter_code
_entity_poly.pdbx_strand_id
1 'polypeptide(L)'
;MEVTLELNYVLKETRHAIASEVDDPKVLAVLAKDRESYVRCAVARNEYTPETALDKLANDMTDQVRWAVAENAKTSLGTLEKLADDLSCNVRRAVACNENADDKLLAKLSMDKDDIVRENVAENPKTGSLTLEEMAEHDPVVDVKLAALGNPNIPTRVIHRMAAGTGKRVRETIAGNISTPQMILMKSARDRDTDVAYNVACNPNAPSEALAILANRRNMGILAAVARNKNTPAEALAKLARKNNRDIKLLVVRHENTARETLEFLFEQARDTDEEIFQVARKALIIW
;
A
#
# COMPACT_ATOMS: atom_id res chain seq x y z
N MET A 1 23.36 36.46 -10.45
CA MET A 1 23.47 37.67 -9.58
C MET A 1 22.19 38.50 -9.62
N GLU A 2 21.55 38.74 -10.81
CA GLU A 2 20.28 39.49 -10.92
C GLU A 2 19.11 38.84 -10.14
N VAL A 3 18.84 37.56 -10.32
CA VAL A 3 17.74 36.85 -9.64
C VAL A 3 17.85 36.94 -8.10
N THR A 4 19.06 36.91 -7.56
CA THR A 4 19.26 37.00 -6.10
C THR A 4 18.95 38.41 -5.57
N LEU A 5 19.24 39.46 -6.34
CA LEU A 5 18.98 40.85 -5.94
C LEU A 5 17.48 41.15 -5.98
N GLU A 6 16.75 40.66 -6.98
CA GLU A 6 15.32 40.87 -7.08
C GLU A 6 14.53 40.16 -5.94
N LEU A 7 14.89 38.95 -5.60
CA LEU A 7 14.22 38.18 -4.54
C LEU A 7 14.40 38.77 -3.13
N ASN A 8 15.48 39.51 -2.87
CA ASN A 8 15.71 40.14 -1.56
C ASN A 8 14.72 41.25 -1.20
N TYR A 9 14.08 41.87 -2.19
CA TYR A 9 13.05 42.89 -2.01
C TYR A 9 11.62 42.35 -2.03
N VAL A 10 11.44 41.05 -2.29
CA VAL A 10 10.15 40.38 -2.35
C VAL A 10 9.71 39.97 -0.94
N LEU A 11 8.42 40.11 -0.64
CA LEU A 11 7.84 39.65 0.63
C LEU A 11 8.06 38.15 0.82
N LYS A 12 8.23 37.72 2.06
CA LYS A 12 8.51 36.33 2.40
C LYS A 12 7.40 35.36 1.94
N GLU A 13 6.14 35.79 1.98
CA GLU A 13 4.97 35.02 1.51
C GLU A 13 5.05 34.80 0.00
N THR A 14 5.48 35.82 -0.75
CA THR A 14 5.65 35.71 -2.21
C THR A 14 6.83 34.80 -2.55
N ARG A 15 7.95 34.87 -1.79
CA ARG A 15 9.09 33.94 -1.98
C ARG A 15 8.70 32.49 -1.71
N HIS A 16 7.84 32.25 -0.71
CA HIS A 16 7.28 30.94 -0.44
C HIS A 16 6.40 30.44 -1.61
N ALA A 17 5.50 31.29 -2.13
CA ALA A 17 4.67 30.93 -3.28
C ALA A 17 5.53 30.60 -4.51
N ILE A 18 6.55 31.43 -4.79
CA ILE A 18 7.52 31.15 -5.88
C ILE A 18 8.22 29.81 -5.63
N ALA A 19 8.73 29.55 -4.42
CA ALA A 19 9.40 28.31 -4.08
C ALA A 19 8.51 27.06 -4.27
N SER A 20 7.19 27.21 -4.08
CA SER A 20 6.24 26.11 -4.21
C SER A 20 5.85 25.80 -5.66
N GLU A 21 5.85 26.78 -6.54
CA GLU A 21 5.25 26.69 -7.88
C GLU A 21 6.27 26.76 -9.03
N VAL A 22 7.46 27.34 -8.80
CA VAL A 22 8.46 27.53 -9.86
C VAL A 22 9.08 26.20 -10.30
N ASP A 23 9.29 26.06 -11.60
CA ASP A 23 9.94 24.93 -12.22
C ASP A 23 11.43 25.20 -12.61
N ASP A 24 11.90 26.44 -12.43
CA ASP A 24 13.30 26.81 -12.75
C ASP A 24 14.27 26.39 -11.62
N PRO A 25 15.15 25.39 -11.86
CA PRO A 25 16.12 24.92 -10.88
C PRO A 25 17.08 26.00 -10.39
N LYS A 26 17.34 27.06 -11.19
CA LYS A 26 18.22 28.16 -10.80
C LYS A 26 17.58 29.05 -9.74
N VAL A 27 16.28 29.33 -9.88
CA VAL A 27 15.49 30.08 -8.89
C VAL A 27 15.42 29.27 -7.59
N LEU A 28 15.11 27.99 -7.68
CA LEU A 28 15.07 27.10 -6.51
C LEU A 28 16.43 27.02 -5.79
N ALA A 29 17.54 26.94 -6.53
CA ALA A 29 18.89 26.94 -5.95
C ALA A 29 19.24 28.26 -5.21
N VAL A 30 18.64 29.39 -5.61
CA VAL A 30 18.76 30.65 -4.90
C VAL A 30 17.89 30.65 -3.64
N LEU A 31 16.61 30.26 -3.75
CA LEU A 31 15.67 30.19 -2.63
C LEU A 31 16.04 29.13 -1.58
N ALA A 32 16.83 28.12 -1.95
CA ALA A 32 17.40 27.15 -1.01
C ALA A 32 18.29 27.79 0.07
N LYS A 33 18.69 29.06 -0.10
CA LYS A 33 19.48 29.85 0.86
C LYS A 33 18.63 30.92 1.56
N ASP A 34 17.32 30.88 1.42
CA ASP A 34 16.43 31.89 2.02
C ASP A 34 16.59 31.88 3.55
N ARG A 35 16.49 33.08 4.15
CA ARG A 35 16.54 33.23 5.60
C ARG A 35 15.38 32.54 6.32
N GLU A 36 14.22 32.47 5.69
CA GLU A 36 13.02 31.89 6.26
C GLU A 36 12.97 30.37 6.03
N SER A 37 12.87 29.59 7.08
CA SER A 37 12.90 28.13 7.01
C SER A 37 11.71 27.56 6.21
N TYR A 38 10.52 28.17 6.28
CA TYR A 38 9.36 27.70 5.52
C TYR A 38 9.50 27.94 4.00
N VAL A 39 10.31 28.94 3.56
CA VAL A 39 10.68 29.10 2.14
C VAL A 39 11.62 27.98 1.73
N ARG A 40 12.66 27.69 2.54
CA ARG A 40 13.57 26.57 2.29
C ARG A 40 12.85 25.22 2.31
N CYS A 41 11.83 25.06 3.19
CA CYS A 41 10.99 23.87 3.23
C CYS A 41 10.17 23.72 1.94
N ALA A 42 9.60 24.81 1.40
CA ALA A 42 8.88 24.80 0.12
C ALA A 42 9.84 24.40 -1.03
N VAL A 43 11.08 24.95 -1.04
CA VAL A 43 12.10 24.50 -1.99
C VAL A 43 12.36 23.01 -1.87
N ALA A 44 12.57 22.50 -0.62
CA ALA A 44 12.86 21.07 -0.41
C ALA A 44 11.73 20.15 -0.92
N ARG A 45 10.46 20.59 -0.88
CA ARG A 45 9.29 19.85 -1.37
C ARG A 45 9.08 19.95 -2.87
N ASN A 46 9.64 20.98 -3.51
CA ASN A 46 9.43 21.19 -4.94
C ASN A 46 10.12 20.10 -5.75
N GLU A 47 9.37 19.48 -6.66
CA GLU A 47 9.87 18.38 -7.50
C GLU A 47 10.95 18.81 -8.51
N TYR A 48 11.06 20.10 -8.82
CA TYR A 48 12.09 20.65 -9.72
C TYR A 48 13.37 21.05 -8.99
N THR A 49 13.41 20.88 -7.66
CA THR A 49 14.61 21.22 -6.89
C THR A 49 15.79 20.34 -7.30
N PRO A 50 16.92 20.96 -7.70
CA PRO A 50 18.09 20.20 -8.09
C PRO A 50 18.71 19.45 -6.90
N GLU A 51 19.23 18.26 -7.17
CA GLU A 51 19.88 17.39 -6.18
C GLU A 51 20.93 18.13 -5.35
N THR A 52 21.75 18.98 -5.98
CA THR A 52 22.77 19.80 -5.30
C THR A 52 22.19 20.81 -4.30
N ALA A 53 20.94 21.23 -4.45
CA ALA A 53 20.24 22.07 -3.50
C ALA A 53 19.68 21.22 -2.35
N LEU A 54 19.12 20.04 -2.65
CA LEU A 54 18.67 19.07 -1.65
C LEU A 54 19.83 18.64 -0.74
N ASP A 55 21.02 18.34 -1.29
CA ASP A 55 22.22 17.99 -0.51
C ASP A 55 22.63 19.08 0.49
N LYS A 56 22.45 20.35 0.12
CA LYS A 56 22.71 21.47 1.02
C LYS A 56 21.65 21.61 2.08
N LEU A 57 20.36 21.49 1.71
CA LEU A 57 19.21 21.57 2.60
C LEU A 57 19.16 20.39 3.58
N ALA A 58 19.79 19.27 3.26
CA ALA A 58 19.97 18.14 4.17
C ALA A 58 20.80 18.48 5.41
N ASN A 59 21.49 19.65 5.43
CA ASN A 59 22.20 20.17 6.59
C ASN A 59 21.49 21.36 7.25
N ASP A 60 20.23 21.60 6.91
CA ASP A 60 19.49 22.73 7.46
C ASP A 60 19.35 22.62 8.99
N MET A 61 19.38 23.76 9.66
CA MET A 61 19.20 23.81 11.12
C MET A 61 17.81 23.35 11.54
N THR A 62 16.82 23.53 10.66
CA THR A 62 15.41 23.22 10.90
C THR A 62 15.11 21.79 10.45
N ASP A 63 14.66 20.95 11.35
CA ASP A 63 14.35 19.55 11.06
C ASP A 63 13.19 19.38 10.05
N GLN A 64 12.23 20.32 9.99
CA GLN A 64 11.18 20.31 8.97
C GLN A 64 11.73 20.49 7.55
N VAL A 65 12.84 21.24 7.38
CA VAL A 65 13.50 21.37 6.07
C VAL A 65 14.20 20.06 5.72
N ARG A 66 14.95 19.47 6.66
CA ARG A 66 15.62 18.18 6.46
C ARG A 66 14.60 17.04 6.21
N TRP A 67 13.48 17.07 6.93
CA TRP A 67 12.36 16.16 6.68
C TRP A 67 11.80 16.28 5.26
N ALA A 68 11.55 17.52 4.78
CA ALA A 68 11.09 17.75 3.42
C ALA A 68 12.12 17.30 2.36
N VAL A 69 13.43 17.41 2.65
CA VAL A 69 14.48 16.82 1.81
C VAL A 69 14.34 15.29 1.79
N ALA A 70 14.17 14.66 2.96
CA ALA A 70 14.03 13.20 3.05
C ALA A 70 12.80 12.66 2.31
N GLU A 71 11.70 13.44 2.20
CA GLU A 71 10.50 13.09 1.43
C GLU A 71 10.64 13.30 -0.07
N ASN A 72 11.57 14.14 -0.52
CA ASN A 72 11.68 14.46 -1.94
C ASN A 72 12.20 13.25 -2.74
N ALA A 73 11.45 12.87 -3.79
CA ALA A 73 11.79 11.74 -4.66
C ALA A 73 13.09 11.93 -5.47
N LYS A 74 13.63 13.17 -5.54
CA LYS A 74 14.92 13.45 -6.18
C LYS A 74 16.11 13.42 -5.21
N THR A 75 15.85 13.16 -3.93
CA THR A 75 16.94 13.06 -2.95
C THR A 75 17.80 11.83 -3.24
N SER A 76 19.10 12.06 -3.40
CA SER A 76 20.05 10.99 -3.70
C SER A 76 20.21 10.02 -2.54
N LEU A 77 20.60 8.76 -2.85
CA LEU A 77 20.89 7.76 -1.84
C LEU A 77 21.95 8.26 -0.82
N GLY A 78 23.00 8.93 -1.28
CA GLY A 78 24.03 9.46 -0.38
C GLY A 78 23.51 10.50 0.59
N THR A 79 22.54 11.34 0.18
CA THR A 79 21.87 12.30 1.05
C THR A 79 20.92 11.59 2.03
N LEU A 80 20.21 10.55 1.58
CA LEU A 80 19.37 9.72 2.45
C LEU A 80 20.20 8.97 3.49
N GLU A 81 21.35 8.40 3.13
CA GLU A 81 22.27 7.74 4.05
C GLU A 81 22.71 8.68 5.19
N LYS A 82 22.96 9.95 4.88
CA LYS A 82 23.27 10.98 5.86
C LYS A 82 22.07 11.30 6.76
N LEU A 83 20.87 11.48 6.18
CA LEU A 83 19.64 11.79 6.91
C LEU A 83 19.15 10.61 7.77
N ALA A 84 19.58 9.39 7.48
CA ALA A 84 19.29 8.22 8.29
C ALA A 84 19.89 8.28 9.70
N ASP A 85 20.89 9.14 9.93
CA ASP A 85 21.48 9.39 11.25
C ASP A 85 20.95 10.68 11.91
N ASP A 86 19.88 11.27 11.36
CA ASP A 86 19.32 12.51 11.87
C ASP A 86 18.81 12.37 13.32
N LEU A 87 18.98 13.43 14.11
CA LEU A 87 18.47 13.47 15.48
C LEU A 87 16.95 13.39 15.55
N SER A 88 16.25 13.98 14.58
CA SER A 88 14.79 13.95 14.47
C SER A 88 14.31 12.59 13.94
N CYS A 89 13.48 11.89 14.71
CA CYS A 89 12.86 10.65 14.23
C CYS A 89 11.97 10.89 13.01
N ASN A 90 11.37 12.07 12.86
CA ASN A 90 10.55 12.38 11.69
C ASN A 90 11.37 12.40 10.40
N VAL A 91 12.61 12.90 10.45
CA VAL A 91 13.53 12.85 9.29
C VAL A 91 13.87 11.40 8.95
N ARG A 92 14.23 10.57 9.94
CA ARG A 92 14.54 9.15 9.73
C ARG A 92 13.34 8.36 9.23
N ARG A 93 12.11 8.67 9.70
CA ARG A 93 10.85 8.09 9.18
C ARG A 93 10.67 8.40 7.70
N ALA A 94 10.90 9.66 7.29
CA ALA A 94 10.82 10.05 5.89
C ALA A 94 11.87 9.32 5.03
N VAL A 95 13.10 9.14 5.53
CA VAL A 95 14.12 8.32 4.87
C VAL A 95 13.63 6.88 4.67
N ALA A 96 13.03 6.26 5.70
CA ALA A 96 12.51 4.90 5.63
C ALA A 96 11.37 4.75 4.60
N CYS A 97 10.58 5.81 4.36
CA CYS A 97 9.52 5.83 3.36
C CYS A 97 9.99 6.19 1.95
N ASN A 98 11.20 6.74 1.79
CA ASN A 98 11.65 7.24 0.49
C ASN A 98 11.92 6.10 -0.49
N GLU A 99 11.43 6.26 -1.73
CA GLU A 99 11.61 5.26 -2.79
C GLU A 99 13.07 5.09 -3.26
N ASN A 100 13.98 6.05 -2.95
CA ASN A 100 15.40 5.94 -3.27
C ASN A 100 16.22 5.28 -2.15
N ALA A 101 15.60 4.96 -1.01
CA ALA A 101 16.25 4.14 0.01
C ALA A 101 16.49 2.73 -0.53
N ASP A 102 17.72 2.28 -0.50
CA ASP A 102 18.09 0.92 -0.91
C ASP A 102 17.96 -0.07 0.26
N ASP A 103 18.04 -1.36 -0.06
CA ASP A 103 17.97 -2.43 0.95
C ASP A 103 19.01 -2.28 2.07
N LYS A 104 20.22 -1.85 1.75
CA LYS A 104 21.29 -1.65 2.73
C LYS A 104 20.96 -0.53 3.73
N LEU A 105 20.41 0.57 3.24
CA LEU A 105 19.99 1.69 4.07
C LEU A 105 18.78 1.30 4.93
N LEU A 106 17.81 0.58 4.35
CA LEU A 106 16.65 0.06 5.06
C LEU A 106 17.05 -0.96 6.14
N ALA A 107 18.03 -1.84 5.86
CA ALA A 107 18.59 -2.76 6.85
C ALA A 107 19.26 -2.03 8.03
N LYS A 108 19.90 -0.87 7.79
CA LYS A 108 20.41 -0.01 8.87
C LYS A 108 19.25 0.55 9.71
N LEU A 109 18.21 1.10 9.07
CA LEU A 109 17.06 1.71 9.75
C LEU A 109 16.14 0.68 10.43
N SER A 110 16.19 -0.60 10.06
CA SER A 110 15.44 -1.67 10.75
C SER A 110 15.86 -1.85 12.21
N MET A 111 17.01 -1.31 12.58
CA MET A 111 17.53 -1.30 13.96
C MET A 111 17.32 0.04 14.68
N ASP A 112 16.51 0.95 14.11
CA ASP A 112 16.25 2.26 14.73
C ASP A 112 15.57 2.11 16.10
N LYS A 113 15.90 3.03 17.00
CA LYS A 113 15.28 3.10 18.34
C LYS A 113 13.79 3.43 18.30
N ASP A 114 13.33 4.16 17.27
CA ASP A 114 11.95 4.57 17.05
C ASP A 114 11.21 3.46 16.33
N ASP A 115 10.12 2.98 16.91
CA ASP A 115 9.32 1.88 16.37
C ASP A 115 8.61 2.22 15.06
N ILE A 116 8.22 3.50 14.88
CA ILE A 116 7.59 3.94 13.62
C ILE A 116 8.62 4.01 12.48
N VAL A 117 9.91 4.33 12.76
CA VAL A 117 10.96 4.20 11.73
C VAL A 117 11.07 2.74 11.28
N ARG A 118 11.11 1.80 12.24
CA ARG A 118 11.18 0.37 11.93
C ARG A 118 9.92 -0.12 11.19
N GLU A 119 8.73 0.35 11.59
CA GLU A 119 7.47 0.02 10.91
C GLU A 119 7.50 0.49 9.45
N ASN A 120 7.92 1.74 9.19
CA ASN A 120 8.07 2.28 7.83
C ASN A 120 9.09 1.48 6.99
N VAL A 121 10.19 1.03 7.62
CA VAL A 121 11.14 0.10 6.96
C VAL A 121 10.43 -1.19 6.58
N ALA A 122 9.65 -1.78 7.48
CA ALA A 122 8.93 -3.03 7.23
C ALA A 122 7.89 -2.89 6.10
N GLU A 123 7.26 -1.72 5.95
CA GLU A 123 6.29 -1.41 4.90
C GLU A 123 6.95 -1.06 3.55
N ASN A 124 8.22 -0.64 3.55
CA ASN A 124 8.88 -0.21 2.32
C ASN A 124 9.04 -1.39 1.34
N PRO A 125 8.57 -1.24 0.06
CA PRO A 125 8.64 -2.32 -0.94
C PRO A 125 10.06 -2.68 -1.36
N LYS A 126 11.07 -1.87 -1.01
CA LYS A 126 12.49 -2.18 -1.28
C LYS A 126 13.19 -2.90 -0.13
N THR A 127 12.52 -3.09 1.00
CA THR A 127 13.11 -3.82 2.13
C THR A 127 13.38 -5.27 1.75
N GLY A 128 14.61 -5.69 1.96
CA GLY A 128 15.09 -7.01 1.58
C GLY A 128 14.52 -8.13 2.45
N SER A 129 14.46 -9.30 1.86
CA SER A 129 13.84 -10.48 2.48
C SER A 129 14.48 -10.90 3.80
N LEU A 130 15.81 -10.72 3.96
CA LEU A 130 16.50 -11.05 5.22
C LEU A 130 16.16 -10.06 6.33
N THR A 131 16.08 -8.76 6.00
CA THR A 131 15.67 -7.71 6.93
C THR A 131 14.24 -7.94 7.40
N LEU A 132 13.32 -8.26 6.48
CA LEU A 132 11.93 -8.57 6.81
C LEU A 132 11.79 -9.82 7.69
N GLU A 133 12.59 -10.86 7.43
CA GLU A 133 12.62 -12.07 8.27
C GLU A 133 13.00 -11.74 9.70
N GLU A 134 14.09 -10.99 9.90
CA GLU A 134 14.56 -10.58 11.22
C GLU A 134 13.52 -9.73 11.95
N MET A 135 12.92 -8.76 11.26
CA MET A 135 11.87 -7.90 11.83
C MET A 135 10.62 -8.69 12.20
N ALA A 136 10.13 -9.58 11.33
CA ALA A 136 8.94 -10.38 11.59
C ALA A 136 9.09 -11.31 12.79
N GLU A 137 10.28 -11.85 13.02
CA GLU A 137 10.53 -12.82 14.08
C GLU A 137 10.95 -12.19 15.40
N HIS A 138 11.79 -11.17 15.35
CA HIS A 138 12.52 -10.70 16.52
C HIS A 138 12.19 -9.27 16.97
N ASP A 139 11.50 -8.43 16.17
CA ASP A 139 11.16 -7.08 16.61
C ASP A 139 10.32 -7.11 17.90
N PRO A 140 10.65 -6.29 18.92
CA PRO A 140 9.90 -6.26 20.17
C PRO A 140 8.46 -5.73 20.01
N VAL A 141 8.19 -4.96 18.94
CA VAL A 141 6.90 -4.31 18.69
C VAL A 141 6.06 -5.15 17.73
N VAL A 142 4.83 -5.47 18.14
CA VAL A 142 3.93 -6.33 17.35
C VAL A 142 3.55 -5.68 16.03
N ASP A 143 3.35 -4.37 15.99
CA ASP A 143 2.96 -3.66 14.76
C ASP A 143 4.08 -3.73 13.70
N VAL A 144 5.34 -3.60 14.10
CA VAL A 144 6.50 -3.81 13.22
C VAL A 144 6.55 -5.24 12.66
N LYS A 145 6.32 -6.26 13.53
CA LYS A 145 6.23 -7.66 13.05
C LYS A 145 5.13 -7.84 12.02
N LEU A 146 3.97 -7.25 12.26
CA LEU A 146 2.83 -7.37 11.34
C LEU A 146 3.09 -6.64 10.03
N ALA A 147 3.72 -5.46 10.06
CA ALA A 147 4.14 -4.74 8.88
C ALA A 147 5.11 -5.59 8.03
N ALA A 148 6.13 -6.19 8.66
CA ALA A 148 7.05 -7.08 7.98
C ALA A 148 6.38 -8.32 7.38
N LEU A 149 5.42 -8.94 8.10
CA LEU A 149 4.62 -10.05 7.59
C LEU A 149 3.68 -9.64 6.45
N GLY A 150 3.25 -8.37 6.42
CA GLY A 150 2.41 -7.80 5.38
C GLY A 150 3.19 -7.46 4.10
N ASN A 151 4.50 -7.30 4.18
CA ASN A 151 5.33 -6.93 3.04
C ASN A 151 5.37 -8.05 1.98
N PRO A 152 5.19 -7.73 0.68
CA PRO A 152 5.24 -8.74 -0.39
C PRO A 152 6.57 -9.49 -0.50
N ASN A 153 7.67 -8.89 -0.05
CA ASN A 153 9.02 -9.47 -0.13
C ASN A 153 9.35 -10.41 1.04
N ILE A 154 8.40 -10.61 1.98
CA ILE A 154 8.61 -11.55 3.10
C ILE A 154 8.87 -12.97 2.58
N PRO A 155 9.89 -13.69 3.05
CA PRO A 155 10.13 -15.05 2.62
C PRO A 155 8.97 -15.98 2.98
N THR A 156 8.56 -16.83 2.06
CA THR A 156 7.46 -17.81 2.28
C THR A 156 7.72 -18.74 3.45
N ARG A 157 9.00 -19.05 3.77
CA ARG A 157 9.37 -19.84 4.94
C ARG A 157 8.94 -19.16 6.26
N VAL A 158 9.01 -17.81 6.32
CA VAL A 158 8.55 -17.03 7.49
C VAL A 158 7.04 -17.13 7.60
N ILE A 159 6.33 -16.96 6.50
CA ILE A 159 4.86 -17.11 6.45
C ILE A 159 4.47 -18.51 6.97
N HIS A 160 5.17 -19.56 6.53
CA HIS A 160 4.89 -20.94 7.00
C HIS A 160 5.10 -21.09 8.51
N ARG A 161 6.18 -20.54 9.06
CA ARG A 161 6.44 -20.59 10.52
C ARG A 161 5.39 -19.83 11.30
N MET A 162 5.09 -18.61 10.88
CA MET A 162 4.17 -17.72 11.58
C MET A 162 2.70 -18.15 11.45
N ALA A 163 2.31 -18.79 10.35
CA ALA A 163 0.97 -19.34 10.14
C ALA A 163 0.60 -20.49 11.11
N ALA A 164 1.58 -21.09 11.79
CA ALA A 164 1.35 -22.03 12.87
C ALA A 164 0.95 -21.34 14.20
N GLY A 165 1.16 -20.02 14.29
CA GLY A 165 0.84 -19.22 15.48
C GLY A 165 -0.66 -19.02 15.69
N THR A 166 -1.04 -18.68 16.91
CA THR A 166 -2.45 -18.56 17.35
C THR A 166 -2.99 -17.12 17.31
N GLY A 167 -2.14 -16.12 17.12
CA GLY A 167 -2.53 -14.69 17.13
C GLY A 167 -3.44 -14.33 15.98
N LYS A 168 -4.63 -13.77 16.28
CA LYS A 168 -5.61 -13.35 15.26
C LYS A 168 -4.98 -12.40 14.23
N ARG A 169 -4.33 -11.32 14.67
CA ARG A 169 -3.72 -10.30 13.80
C ARG A 169 -2.67 -10.90 12.86
N VAL A 170 -1.87 -11.87 13.34
CA VAL A 170 -0.90 -12.59 12.50
C VAL A 170 -1.60 -13.37 11.39
N ARG A 171 -2.68 -14.10 11.71
CA ARG A 171 -3.45 -14.84 10.71
C ARG A 171 -4.14 -13.92 9.68
N GLU A 172 -4.67 -12.79 10.15
CA GLU A 172 -5.25 -11.74 9.28
C GLU A 172 -4.23 -11.19 8.30
N THR A 173 -3.05 -10.79 8.79
CA THR A 173 -1.97 -10.25 7.98
C THR A 173 -1.49 -11.27 6.95
N ILE A 174 -1.25 -12.51 7.37
CA ILE A 174 -0.85 -13.60 6.46
C ILE A 174 -1.93 -13.84 5.40
N ALA A 175 -3.21 -13.90 5.78
CA ALA A 175 -4.28 -14.14 4.82
C ALA A 175 -4.40 -13.01 3.76
N GLY A 176 -4.08 -11.78 4.13
CA GLY A 176 -4.07 -10.62 3.23
C GLY A 176 -2.82 -10.50 2.36
N ASN A 177 -1.70 -11.09 2.76
CA ASN A 177 -0.44 -10.95 2.03
C ASN A 177 -0.48 -11.70 0.70
N ILE A 178 -0.15 -11.01 -0.39
CA ILE A 178 -0.15 -11.58 -1.76
C ILE A 178 0.88 -12.70 -1.95
N SER A 179 1.94 -12.72 -1.14
CA SER A 179 2.98 -13.77 -1.19
C SER A 179 2.60 -15.03 -0.40
N THR A 180 1.39 -15.06 0.20
CA THR A 180 0.95 -16.21 0.98
C THR A 180 0.71 -17.43 0.11
N PRO A 181 1.34 -18.57 0.42
CA PRO A 181 1.16 -19.82 -0.31
C PRO A 181 -0.31 -20.28 -0.32
N GLN A 182 -0.76 -20.82 -1.44
CA GLN A 182 -2.15 -21.28 -1.63
C GLN A 182 -2.61 -22.26 -0.55
N MET A 183 -1.71 -23.15 -0.10
CA MET A 183 -2.01 -24.12 0.95
C MET A 183 -2.37 -23.45 2.29
N ILE A 184 -1.73 -22.31 2.61
CA ILE A 184 -2.05 -21.52 3.79
C ILE A 184 -3.38 -20.79 3.60
N LEU A 185 -3.63 -20.21 2.42
CA LEU A 185 -4.91 -19.58 2.08
C LEU A 185 -6.08 -20.59 2.17
N MET A 186 -5.87 -21.82 1.71
CA MET A 186 -6.85 -22.92 1.84
C MET A 186 -7.18 -23.23 3.30
N LYS A 187 -6.16 -23.25 4.18
CA LYS A 187 -6.36 -23.42 5.64
C LYS A 187 -7.10 -22.23 6.23
N SER A 188 -6.68 -21.01 5.87
CA SER A 188 -7.26 -19.76 6.36
C SER A 188 -8.70 -19.53 5.90
N ALA A 189 -9.13 -20.07 4.75
CA ALA A 189 -10.52 -20.04 4.31
C ALA A 189 -11.50 -20.77 5.27
N ARG A 190 -10.97 -21.68 6.11
CA ARG A 190 -11.73 -22.38 7.16
C ARG A 190 -11.61 -21.73 8.54
N ASP A 191 -10.85 -20.63 8.65
CA ASP A 191 -10.67 -19.94 9.93
C ASP A 191 -12.03 -19.52 10.53
N ARG A 192 -12.13 -19.57 11.86
CA ARG A 192 -13.35 -19.16 12.58
C ARG A 192 -13.53 -17.64 12.54
N ASP A 193 -12.43 -16.91 12.45
CA ASP A 193 -12.45 -15.45 12.42
C ASP A 193 -12.90 -14.93 11.07
N THR A 194 -13.83 -14.00 11.09
CA THR A 194 -14.45 -13.41 9.92
C THR A 194 -13.45 -12.56 9.12
N ASP A 195 -12.52 -11.87 9.81
CA ASP A 195 -11.58 -10.96 9.19
C ASP A 195 -10.50 -11.75 8.44
N VAL A 196 -10.04 -12.87 9.03
CA VAL A 196 -9.13 -13.81 8.35
C VAL A 196 -9.78 -14.34 7.07
N ALA A 197 -11.02 -14.84 7.17
CA ALA A 197 -11.76 -15.35 6.02
C ALA A 197 -12.02 -14.28 4.95
N TYR A 198 -12.30 -13.04 5.36
CA TYR A 198 -12.47 -11.90 4.48
C TYR A 198 -11.18 -11.58 3.73
N ASN A 199 -10.04 -11.56 4.42
CA ASN A 199 -8.74 -11.30 3.81
C ASN A 199 -8.37 -12.38 2.77
N VAL A 200 -8.71 -13.66 3.04
CA VAL A 200 -8.57 -14.71 2.00
C VAL A 200 -9.44 -14.41 0.78
N ALA A 201 -10.70 -14.00 0.98
CA ALA A 201 -11.59 -13.67 -0.13
C ALA A 201 -11.10 -12.49 -0.98
N CYS A 202 -10.43 -11.52 -0.34
CA CYS A 202 -9.83 -10.36 -1.00
C CYS A 202 -8.46 -10.67 -1.64
N ASN A 203 -7.80 -11.76 -1.25
CA ASN A 203 -6.46 -12.08 -1.73
C ASN A 203 -6.50 -12.47 -3.22
N PRO A 204 -5.75 -11.76 -4.11
CA PRO A 204 -5.75 -12.08 -5.54
C PRO A 204 -5.15 -13.46 -5.87
N ASN A 205 -4.38 -14.06 -4.95
CA ASN A 205 -3.80 -15.39 -5.09
C ASN A 205 -4.63 -16.48 -4.38
N ALA A 206 -5.84 -16.13 -3.89
CA ALA A 206 -6.74 -17.14 -3.31
C ALA A 206 -7.07 -18.23 -4.33
N PRO A 207 -6.83 -19.51 -3.99
CA PRO A 207 -7.19 -20.58 -4.90
C PRO A 207 -8.72 -20.73 -5.02
N SER A 208 -9.19 -21.18 -6.18
CA SER A 208 -10.61 -21.36 -6.49
C SER A 208 -11.37 -22.19 -5.45
N GLU A 209 -10.72 -23.21 -4.90
CA GLU A 209 -11.28 -24.08 -3.87
C GLU A 209 -11.49 -23.33 -2.53
N ALA A 210 -10.59 -22.41 -2.18
CA ALA A 210 -10.76 -21.56 -0.99
C ALA A 210 -11.97 -20.64 -1.16
N LEU A 211 -12.13 -20.03 -2.34
CA LEU A 211 -13.26 -19.17 -2.67
C LEU A 211 -14.58 -19.96 -2.70
N ALA A 212 -14.56 -21.19 -3.19
CA ALA A 212 -15.72 -22.09 -3.14
C ALA A 212 -16.15 -22.43 -1.70
N ILE A 213 -15.18 -22.59 -0.78
CA ILE A 213 -15.45 -22.77 0.65
C ILE A 213 -16.08 -21.49 1.23
N LEU A 214 -15.53 -20.31 0.93
CA LEU A 214 -15.99 -19.03 1.43
C LEU A 214 -17.37 -18.64 0.91
N ALA A 215 -17.74 -19.05 -0.30
CA ALA A 215 -19.09 -18.86 -0.88
C ALA A 215 -20.22 -19.51 -0.05
N ASN A 216 -19.89 -20.42 0.88
CA ASN A 216 -20.87 -21.04 1.79
C ASN A 216 -21.03 -20.26 3.12
N ARG A 217 -20.25 -19.22 3.35
CA ARG A 217 -20.34 -18.38 4.55
C ARG A 217 -21.67 -17.57 4.54
N ARG A 218 -22.04 -17.04 5.71
CA ARG A 218 -23.24 -16.20 5.87
C ARG A 218 -22.93 -14.70 5.85
N ASN A 219 -21.65 -14.33 6.04
CA ASN A 219 -21.21 -12.94 6.10
C ASN A 219 -21.25 -12.32 4.70
N MET A 220 -22.04 -11.27 4.53
CA MET A 220 -22.26 -10.61 3.24
C MET A 220 -21.00 -9.94 2.70
N GLY A 221 -20.11 -9.40 3.58
CA GLY A 221 -18.82 -8.84 3.18
C GLY A 221 -17.92 -9.89 2.51
N ILE A 222 -17.85 -11.10 3.11
CA ILE A 222 -17.10 -12.23 2.53
C ILE A 222 -17.69 -12.62 1.19
N LEU A 223 -19.03 -12.76 1.09
CA LEU A 223 -19.68 -13.16 -0.15
C LEU A 223 -19.47 -12.13 -1.27
N ALA A 224 -19.50 -10.83 -0.94
CA ALA A 224 -19.19 -9.77 -1.89
C ALA A 224 -17.72 -9.80 -2.33
N ALA A 225 -16.78 -10.06 -1.41
CA ALA A 225 -15.37 -10.20 -1.72
C ALA A 225 -15.12 -11.41 -2.63
N VAL A 226 -15.74 -12.56 -2.34
CA VAL A 226 -15.72 -13.73 -3.22
C VAL A 226 -16.25 -13.37 -4.61
N ALA A 227 -17.41 -12.69 -4.71
CA ALA A 227 -18.01 -12.31 -5.99
C ALA A 227 -17.14 -11.33 -6.81
N ARG A 228 -16.21 -10.61 -6.18
CA ARG A 228 -15.25 -9.70 -6.86
C ARG A 228 -13.93 -10.38 -7.22
N ASN A 229 -13.59 -11.49 -6.58
CA ASN A 229 -12.30 -12.12 -6.79
C ASN A 229 -12.28 -12.86 -8.14
N LYS A 230 -11.36 -12.46 -9.02
CA LYS A 230 -11.23 -13.02 -10.38
C LYS A 230 -11.03 -14.54 -10.44
N ASN A 231 -10.52 -15.14 -9.35
CA ASN A 231 -10.29 -16.58 -9.28
C ASN A 231 -11.54 -17.36 -8.82
N THR A 232 -12.68 -16.68 -8.63
CA THR A 232 -13.90 -17.34 -8.16
C THR A 232 -14.44 -18.28 -9.22
N PRO A 233 -14.62 -19.57 -8.89
CA PRO A 233 -15.08 -20.56 -9.86
C PRO A 233 -16.59 -20.41 -10.14
N ALA A 234 -17.01 -20.83 -11.34
CA ALA A 234 -18.40 -20.74 -11.81
C ALA A 234 -19.40 -21.36 -10.83
N GLU A 235 -19.06 -22.46 -10.18
CA GLU A 235 -19.91 -23.11 -9.18
C GLU A 235 -20.16 -22.24 -7.95
N ALA A 236 -19.13 -21.48 -7.50
CA ALA A 236 -19.28 -20.54 -6.40
C ALA A 236 -20.16 -19.35 -6.80
N LEU A 237 -19.97 -18.82 -8.00
CA LEU A 237 -20.82 -17.76 -8.57
C LEU A 237 -22.27 -18.20 -8.70
N ALA A 238 -22.52 -19.43 -9.14
CA ALA A 238 -23.87 -19.99 -9.21
C ALA A 238 -24.57 -20.07 -7.84
N LYS A 239 -23.81 -20.39 -6.76
CA LYS A 239 -24.33 -20.34 -5.39
C LYS A 239 -24.62 -18.91 -4.94
N LEU A 240 -23.77 -17.97 -5.27
CA LEU A 240 -23.92 -16.54 -4.94
C LEU A 240 -25.13 -15.93 -5.67
N ALA A 241 -25.38 -16.30 -6.94
CA ALA A 241 -26.53 -15.86 -7.74
C ALA A 241 -27.89 -16.19 -7.07
N ARG A 242 -27.92 -17.25 -6.28
CA ARG A 242 -29.14 -17.70 -5.57
C ARG A 242 -29.34 -17.00 -4.21
N LYS A 243 -28.41 -16.18 -3.76
CA LYS A 243 -28.59 -15.39 -2.54
C LYS A 243 -29.61 -14.28 -2.76
N ASN A 244 -30.43 -14.02 -1.76
CA ASN A 244 -31.38 -12.91 -1.81
C ASN A 244 -30.68 -11.58 -1.47
N ASN A 245 -29.75 -11.18 -2.36
CA ASN A 245 -29.01 -9.93 -2.22
C ASN A 245 -28.72 -9.37 -3.62
N ARG A 246 -29.25 -8.19 -3.90
CA ARG A 246 -29.13 -7.50 -5.18
C ARG A 246 -27.68 -7.20 -5.56
N ASP A 247 -26.89 -6.68 -4.63
CA ASP A 247 -25.51 -6.26 -4.90
C ASP A 247 -24.63 -7.46 -5.25
N ILE A 248 -24.82 -8.59 -4.56
CA ILE A 248 -24.11 -9.84 -4.91
C ILE A 248 -24.51 -10.32 -6.29
N LYS A 249 -25.82 -10.30 -6.64
CA LYS A 249 -26.27 -10.68 -7.99
C LYS A 249 -25.67 -9.79 -9.08
N LEU A 250 -25.56 -8.48 -8.83
CA LEU A 250 -24.88 -7.54 -9.73
C LEU A 250 -23.39 -7.86 -9.91
N LEU A 251 -22.70 -8.24 -8.85
CA LEU A 251 -21.30 -8.67 -8.94
C LEU A 251 -21.17 -9.95 -9.75
N VAL A 252 -22.05 -10.93 -9.49
CA VAL A 252 -22.04 -12.21 -10.22
C VAL A 252 -22.30 -12.02 -11.70
N VAL A 253 -23.33 -11.25 -12.08
CA VAL A 253 -23.69 -11.07 -13.49
C VAL A 253 -22.59 -10.37 -14.31
N ARG A 254 -21.70 -9.63 -13.64
CA ARG A 254 -20.57 -8.92 -14.26
C ARG A 254 -19.27 -9.72 -14.22
N HIS A 255 -19.25 -10.86 -13.54
CA HIS A 255 -18.03 -11.62 -13.35
C HIS A 255 -17.70 -12.49 -14.57
N GLU A 256 -16.46 -12.45 -15.05
CA GLU A 256 -16.00 -13.15 -16.24
C GLU A 256 -16.17 -14.68 -16.20
N ASN A 257 -16.07 -15.29 -15.02
CA ASN A 257 -16.22 -16.73 -14.83
C ASN A 257 -17.69 -17.16 -14.62
N THR A 258 -18.66 -16.27 -14.80
CA THR A 258 -20.08 -16.65 -14.62
C THR A 258 -20.53 -17.52 -15.77
N ALA A 259 -20.90 -18.75 -15.46
CA ALA A 259 -21.39 -19.70 -16.47
C ALA A 259 -22.69 -19.24 -17.11
N ARG A 260 -22.91 -19.64 -18.36
CA ARG A 260 -24.09 -19.31 -19.16
C ARG A 260 -25.41 -19.63 -18.43
N GLU A 261 -25.50 -20.78 -17.81
CA GLU A 261 -26.69 -21.21 -17.06
C GLU A 261 -26.98 -20.31 -15.87
N THR A 262 -25.94 -19.73 -15.26
CA THR A 262 -26.09 -18.77 -14.16
C THR A 262 -26.55 -17.40 -14.69
N LEU A 263 -26.07 -16.97 -15.85
CA LEU A 263 -26.54 -15.76 -16.52
C LEU A 263 -28.00 -15.89 -16.95
N GLU A 264 -28.41 -17.04 -17.52
CA GLU A 264 -29.79 -17.37 -17.88
C GLU A 264 -30.72 -17.35 -16.65
N PHE A 265 -30.27 -17.94 -15.53
CA PHE A 265 -30.98 -17.88 -14.25
C PHE A 265 -31.19 -16.45 -13.76
N LEU A 266 -30.14 -15.61 -13.78
CA LEU A 266 -30.25 -14.22 -13.36
C LEU A 266 -31.08 -13.36 -14.28
N PHE A 267 -31.01 -13.61 -15.61
CA PHE A 267 -31.83 -12.97 -16.63
C PHE A 267 -33.32 -13.21 -16.40
N GLU A 268 -33.74 -14.47 -16.20
CA GLU A 268 -35.13 -14.84 -15.96
C GLU A 268 -35.63 -14.27 -14.61
N GLN A 269 -34.78 -14.33 -13.55
CA GLN A 269 -35.18 -13.82 -12.25
C GLN A 269 -35.31 -12.28 -12.21
N ALA A 270 -34.54 -11.55 -13.02
CA ALA A 270 -34.53 -10.11 -13.01
C ALA A 270 -35.54 -9.48 -13.97
N ARG A 271 -36.17 -10.25 -14.85
CA ARG A 271 -37.03 -9.80 -15.96
C ARG A 271 -38.02 -8.72 -15.55
N ASP A 272 -38.72 -8.94 -14.45
CA ASP A 272 -39.77 -8.05 -13.96
C ASP A 272 -39.46 -7.40 -12.62
N THR A 273 -38.22 -7.60 -12.11
CA THR A 273 -37.84 -7.19 -10.74
C THR A 273 -36.64 -6.29 -10.67
N ASP A 274 -35.70 -6.36 -11.62
CA ASP A 274 -34.46 -5.57 -11.61
C ASP A 274 -33.92 -5.32 -13.02
N GLU A 275 -34.25 -4.15 -13.56
CA GLU A 275 -33.87 -3.74 -14.91
C GLU A 275 -32.35 -3.75 -15.13
N GLU A 276 -31.56 -3.38 -14.15
CA GLU A 276 -30.10 -3.32 -14.30
C GLU A 276 -29.52 -4.73 -14.45
N ILE A 277 -29.89 -5.67 -13.56
CA ILE A 277 -29.44 -7.06 -13.64
C ILE A 277 -29.91 -7.69 -14.94
N PHE A 278 -31.17 -7.44 -15.35
CA PHE A 278 -31.74 -7.95 -16.60
C PHE A 278 -30.95 -7.51 -17.82
N GLN A 279 -30.66 -6.20 -17.94
CA GLN A 279 -29.91 -5.64 -19.08
C GLN A 279 -28.45 -6.13 -19.12
N VAL A 280 -27.79 -6.24 -17.95
CA VAL A 280 -26.41 -6.75 -17.89
C VAL A 280 -26.36 -8.23 -18.26
N ALA A 281 -27.28 -9.07 -17.72
CA ALA A 281 -27.36 -10.47 -18.06
C ALA A 281 -27.65 -10.70 -19.56
N ARG A 282 -28.59 -9.91 -20.14
CA ARG A 282 -28.90 -9.92 -21.57
C ARG A 282 -27.69 -9.64 -22.43
N LYS A 283 -26.93 -8.58 -22.10
CA LYS A 283 -25.69 -8.23 -22.82
C LYS A 283 -24.66 -9.33 -22.72
N ALA A 284 -24.43 -9.88 -21.52
CA ALA A 284 -23.49 -10.96 -21.31
C ALA A 284 -23.88 -12.23 -22.14
N LEU A 285 -25.14 -12.59 -22.19
CA LEU A 285 -25.64 -13.74 -22.99
C LEU A 285 -25.50 -13.57 -24.51
N ILE A 286 -25.46 -12.33 -25.02
CA ILE A 286 -25.24 -12.05 -26.45
C ILE A 286 -23.77 -12.23 -26.84
N ILE A 287 -22.84 -11.98 -25.89
CA ILE A 287 -21.40 -12.05 -26.14
C ILE A 287 -20.84 -13.46 -25.95
N TRP A 288 -21.59 -14.33 -25.26
CA TRP A 288 -21.27 -15.76 -25.10
C TRP A 288 -21.54 -16.52 -26.38
#